data_1e630f4caf1eb1bd3e86f8ce69706217
#
_entry.id   1e630f4caf1eb1bd3e86f8ce69706217
#
_cell.length_a   1.000
_cell.length_b   1.000
_cell.length_c   1.000
_cell.angle_alpha   90.00
_cell.angle_beta   90.00
_cell.angle_gamma   90.00
#
_symmetry.space_group_name_H-M   'P 1'
#
loop_
_entity.id
_entity.type
_entity.pdbx_description
1 polymer ?
#
loop_
_entity_poly.entity_id
_entity_poly.type
_entity_poly.pdbx_seq_one_letter_code
_entity_poly.pdbx_strand_id
1 'polypeptide(L)'
;MIKEEEFFSTDEKVISNTINSYTSLIKQKYGNIIKRVILYGSWARSEGDSSSDVDLLVITSKVPVKTKLDIIGTACSYFTKTDVYLSIKVFSEDEFEQEKDYSFVRTILQEGRQIV
;
A
#
# COMPACT_ATOMS: atom_id res chain seq x y z
N MET A 1 1.54 1.07 11.86
CA MET A 1 2.54 1.63 10.91
C MET A 1 3.83 0.83 10.98
N ILE A 2 4.59 0.82 9.89
CA ILE A 2 5.89 0.16 9.85
C ILE A 2 6.87 0.92 10.74
N LYS A 3 7.63 0.20 11.56
CA LYS A 3 8.63 0.81 12.44
C LYS A 3 9.99 0.82 11.76
N GLU A 4 10.75 1.90 11.93
CA GLU A 4 12.08 2.02 11.32
C GLU A 4 13.04 0.93 11.75
N GLU A 5 12.98 0.50 13.00
CA GLU A 5 13.87 -0.54 13.52
C GLU A 5 13.66 -1.91 12.88
N GLU A 6 12.60 -2.09 12.09
CA GLU A 6 12.38 -3.30 11.29
C GLU A 6 13.25 -3.34 10.03
N PHE A 7 13.89 -2.22 9.70
CA PHE A 7 14.70 -2.08 8.50
C PHE A 7 16.14 -1.74 8.87
N PHE A 8 17.09 -2.28 8.12
CA PHE A 8 18.51 -2.15 8.42
C PHE A 8 19.28 -1.27 7.43
N SER A 9 18.72 -0.92 6.28
CA SER A 9 19.39 -0.12 5.25
C SER A 9 18.73 1.24 5.14
N THR A 10 19.46 2.22 4.55
CA THR A 10 18.93 3.54 4.24
C THR A 10 17.77 3.45 3.27
N ASP A 11 17.87 2.57 2.25
CA ASP A 11 16.79 2.37 1.27
C ASP A 11 15.53 1.87 1.96
N GLU A 12 15.66 0.95 2.88
CA GLU A 12 14.52 0.42 3.63
C GLU A 12 13.87 1.50 4.48
N LYS A 13 14.65 2.40 5.06
CA LYS A 13 14.11 3.54 5.83
C LYS A 13 13.32 4.49 4.93
N VAL A 14 13.84 4.79 3.73
CA VAL A 14 13.13 5.64 2.78
C VAL A 14 11.81 4.99 2.37
N ILE A 15 11.82 3.71 2.08
CA ILE A 15 10.61 2.94 1.73
C ILE A 15 9.61 2.99 2.88
N SER A 16 10.04 2.69 4.11
CA SER A 16 9.18 2.71 5.28
C SER A 16 8.56 4.09 5.50
N ASN A 17 9.37 5.14 5.42
CA ASN A 17 8.88 6.50 5.58
C ASN A 17 7.88 6.89 4.49
N THR A 18 8.13 6.48 3.25
CA THR A 18 7.23 6.75 2.13
C THR A 18 5.90 6.05 2.32
N ILE A 19 5.91 4.78 2.69
CA ILE A 19 4.69 4.02 2.97
C ILE A 19 3.89 4.68 4.08
N ASN A 20 4.54 5.04 5.17
CA ASN A 20 3.88 5.64 6.32
C ASN A 20 3.32 7.02 5.98
N SER A 21 4.06 7.81 5.22
CA SER A 21 3.62 9.13 4.77
C SER A 21 2.38 9.04 3.88
N TYR A 22 2.40 8.15 2.88
CA TYR A 22 1.27 7.95 1.99
C TYR A 22 0.04 7.46 2.76
N THR A 23 0.22 6.46 3.62
CA THR A 23 -0.86 5.90 4.42
C THR A 23 -1.51 6.96 5.30
N SER A 24 -0.70 7.77 5.97
CA SER A 24 -1.21 8.86 6.80
C SER A 24 -1.98 9.89 5.98
N LEU A 25 -1.46 10.22 4.80
CA LEU A 25 -2.10 11.20 3.92
C LEU A 25 -3.48 10.73 3.46
N ILE A 26 -3.61 9.48 3.00
CA ILE A 26 -4.92 8.98 2.55
C ILE A 26 -5.89 8.81 3.72
N LYS A 27 -5.40 8.44 4.90
CA LYS A 27 -6.26 8.37 6.07
C LYS A 27 -6.75 9.75 6.49
N GLN A 28 -5.90 10.76 6.41
CA GLN A 28 -6.29 12.14 6.70
C GLN A 28 -7.30 12.66 5.67
N LYS A 29 -7.06 12.37 4.38
CA LYS A 29 -7.90 12.89 3.30
C LYS A 29 -9.25 12.18 3.20
N TYR A 30 -9.28 10.86 3.40
CA TYR A 30 -10.48 10.05 3.20
C TYR A 30 -11.11 9.52 4.49
N GLY A 31 -10.41 9.60 5.60
CA GLY A 31 -10.94 9.21 6.90
C GLY A 31 -11.42 7.76 6.96
N ASN A 32 -12.65 7.58 7.41
CA ASN A 32 -13.23 6.25 7.64
C ASN A 32 -13.43 5.43 6.37
N ILE A 33 -13.27 6.02 5.19
CA ILE A 33 -13.33 5.29 3.93
C ILE A 33 -12.18 4.29 3.85
N ILE A 34 -11.02 4.64 4.36
CA ILE A 34 -9.84 3.75 4.34
C ILE A 34 -9.98 2.73 5.47
N LYS A 35 -10.13 1.46 5.11
CA LYS A 35 -10.32 0.37 6.07
C LYS A 35 -9.02 -0.35 6.40
N ARG A 36 -8.20 -0.65 5.38
CA ARG A 36 -6.94 -1.36 5.56
C ARG A 36 -5.95 -0.91 4.49
N VAL A 37 -4.66 -0.95 4.83
CA VAL A 37 -3.57 -0.79 3.87
C VAL A 37 -2.61 -1.96 4.09
N ILE A 38 -2.32 -2.71 3.03
CA ILE A 38 -1.52 -3.93 3.11
C ILE A 38 -0.34 -3.79 2.14
N LEU A 39 0.87 -3.98 2.67
CA LEU A 39 2.08 -4.08 1.88
C LEU A 39 2.19 -5.52 1.39
N TYR A 40 2.39 -5.73 0.08
CA TYR A 40 2.61 -7.05 -0.49
C TYR A 40 3.75 -6.98 -1.51
N GLY A 41 4.03 -8.08 -2.19
CA GLY A 41 5.10 -8.12 -3.17
C GLY A 41 6.48 -8.25 -2.53
N SER A 42 7.53 -7.86 -3.27
CA SER A 42 8.91 -8.11 -2.87
C SER A 42 9.30 -7.45 -1.56
N TRP A 43 8.85 -6.23 -1.31
CA TRP A 43 9.16 -5.53 -0.05
C TRP A 43 8.52 -6.20 1.16
N ALA A 44 7.32 -6.79 1.00
CA ALA A 44 6.69 -7.54 2.09
C ALA A 44 7.45 -8.82 2.42
N ARG A 45 8.10 -9.43 1.41
CA ARG A 45 8.89 -10.64 1.58
C ARG A 45 10.35 -10.37 1.96
N SER A 46 10.71 -9.10 2.20
CA SER A 46 12.09 -8.66 2.46
C SER A 46 13.05 -8.97 1.30
N GLU A 47 12.52 -9.02 0.09
CA GLU A 47 13.27 -9.27 -1.15
C GLU A 47 13.40 -8.02 -2.02
N GLY A 48 12.87 -6.89 -1.56
CA GLY A 48 12.89 -5.66 -2.32
C GLY A 48 14.28 -5.05 -2.41
N ASP A 49 14.53 -4.36 -3.52
CA ASP A 49 15.74 -3.57 -3.73
C ASP A 49 15.35 -2.17 -4.24
N SER A 50 16.34 -1.32 -4.49
CA SER A 50 16.09 0.07 -4.87
C SER A 50 15.34 0.22 -6.20
N SER A 51 15.31 -0.80 -7.04
CA SER A 51 14.59 -0.81 -8.30
C SER A 51 13.19 -1.43 -8.20
N SER A 52 12.85 -2.03 -7.06
CA SER A 52 11.57 -2.69 -6.87
C SER A 52 10.46 -1.68 -6.58
N ASP A 53 9.30 -1.86 -7.21
CA ASP A 53 8.10 -1.12 -6.85
C ASP A 53 7.65 -1.52 -5.44
N VAL A 54 6.98 -0.60 -4.77
CA VAL A 54 6.34 -0.87 -3.48
C VAL A 54 4.86 -1.12 -3.74
N ASP A 55 4.42 -2.35 -3.53
CA ASP A 55 3.05 -2.76 -3.82
C ASP A 55 2.18 -2.61 -2.59
N LEU A 56 1.16 -1.76 -2.68
CA LEU A 56 0.20 -1.53 -1.61
C LEU A 56 -1.21 -1.83 -2.09
N LEU A 57 -1.95 -2.56 -1.28
CA LEU A 57 -3.39 -2.74 -1.47
C LEU A 57 -4.12 -1.88 -0.45
N VAL A 58 -4.96 -0.99 -0.94
CA VAL A 58 -5.83 -0.16 -0.10
C VAL A 58 -7.23 -0.74 -0.15
N ILE A 59 -7.78 -1.09 1.01
CA ILE A 59 -9.14 -1.60 1.13
C ILE A 59 -10.01 -0.49 1.68
N THR A 60 -11.11 -0.21 0.99
CA THR A 60 -12.01 0.89 1.31
C THR A 60 -13.43 0.40 1.53
N SER A 61 -14.26 1.27 2.09
CA SER A 61 -15.71 1.10 1.97
C SER A 61 -16.10 1.24 0.50
N LYS A 62 -17.37 0.94 0.18
CA LYS A 62 -17.86 1.09 -1.20
C LYS A 62 -17.80 2.56 -1.61
N VAL A 63 -17.03 2.86 -2.65
CA VAL A 63 -16.83 4.24 -3.15
C VAL A 63 -16.90 4.25 -4.67
N PRO A 64 -17.16 5.42 -5.27
CA PRO A 64 -17.10 5.54 -6.72
C PRO A 64 -15.71 5.30 -7.28
N VAL A 65 -15.64 4.91 -8.54
CA VAL A 65 -14.36 4.71 -9.26
C VAL A 65 -13.50 5.98 -9.19
N LYS A 66 -14.10 7.13 -9.27
CA LYS A 66 -13.38 8.41 -9.17
C LYS A 66 -12.58 8.51 -7.87
N THR A 67 -13.16 8.08 -6.75
CA THR A 67 -12.47 8.09 -5.46
C THR A 67 -11.29 7.11 -5.46
N LYS A 68 -11.49 5.91 -6.04
CA LYS A 68 -10.40 4.94 -6.17
C LYS A 68 -9.24 5.51 -6.98
N LEU A 69 -9.55 6.15 -8.11
CA LEU A 69 -8.53 6.76 -8.97
C LEU A 69 -7.80 7.91 -8.27
N ASP A 70 -8.50 8.66 -7.43
CA ASP A 70 -7.89 9.73 -6.65
C ASP A 70 -6.91 9.18 -5.61
N ILE A 71 -7.28 8.09 -4.96
CA ILE A 71 -6.38 7.41 -4.01
C ILE A 71 -5.11 6.94 -4.72
N ILE A 72 -5.25 6.33 -5.88
CA ILE A 72 -4.12 5.89 -6.70
C ILE A 72 -3.28 7.08 -7.13
N GLY A 73 -3.92 8.13 -7.63
CA GLY A 73 -3.22 9.32 -8.13
C GLY A 73 -2.43 10.06 -7.06
N THR A 74 -2.91 10.03 -5.82
CA THR A 74 -2.20 10.63 -4.69
C THR A 74 -0.80 10.04 -4.51
N ALA A 75 -0.61 8.77 -4.86
CA ALA A 75 0.69 8.11 -4.76
C ALA A 75 1.72 8.64 -5.76
N CYS A 76 1.28 9.19 -6.88
CA CYS A 76 2.19 9.60 -7.96
C CYS A 76 3.18 10.68 -7.52
N SER A 77 2.79 11.55 -6.59
CA SER A 77 3.66 12.64 -6.12
C SER A 77 4.90 12.13 -5.37
N TYR A 78 4.85 10.90 -4.84
CA TYR A 78 5.97 10.34 -4.08
C TYR A 78 7.13 9.93 -4.96
N PHE A 79 6.86 9.52 -6.20
CA PHE A 79 7.93 9.14 -7.11
C PHE A 79 8.89 10.31 -7.39
N THR A 80 8.35 11.50 -7.64
CA THR A 80 9.18 12.68 -7.92
C THR A 80 9.97 13.14 -6.70
N LYS A 81 9.44 12.91 -5.50
CA LYS A 81 10.10 13.37 -4.26
C LYS A 81 11.13 12.38 -3.73
N THR A 82 10.91 11.08 -3.92
CA THR A 82 11.68 10.05 -3.21
C THR A 82 12.29 9.01 -4.13
N ASP A 83 11.99 9.03 -5.42
CA ASP A 83 12.30 7.96 -6.38
C ASP A 83 11.68 6.62 -6.00
N VAL A 84 10.71 6.61 -5.08
CA VAL A 84 9.98 5.40 -4.70
C VAL A 84 8.69 5.33 -5.47
N TYR A 85 8.52 4.30 -6.26
CA TYR A 85 7.28 4.06 -7.00
C TYR A 85 6.32 3.23 -6.16
N LEU A 86 5.20 3.86 -5.77
CA LEU A 86 4.12 3.18 -5.06
C LEU A 86 3.13 2.66 -6.08
N SER A 87 3.02 1.34 -6.18
CA SER A 87 2.06 0.67 -7.03
C SER A 87 0.81 0.38 -6.21
N ILE A 88 -0.25 1.14 -6.45
CA ILE A 88 -1.43 1.12 -5.60
C ILE A 88 -2.56 0.38 -6.30
N LYS A 89 -3.17 -0.59 -5.62
CA LYS A 89 -4.44 -1.19 -6.00
C LYS A 89 -5.47 -0.84 -4.95
N VAL A 90 -6.70 -0.58 -5.37
CA VAL A 90 -7.79 -0.23 -4.45
C VAL A 90 -8.94 -1.19 -4.65
N PHE A 91 -9.31 -1.90 -3.59
CA PHE A 91 -10.50 -2.75 -3.55
C PHE A 91 -11.43 -2.24 -2.46
N SER A 92 -12.74 -2.31 -2.70
CA SER A 92 -13.68 -2.18 -1.60
C SER A 92 -13.65 -3.46 -0.75
N GLU A 93 -14.20 -3.40 0.46
CA GLU A 93 -14.30 -4.59 1.32
C GLU A 93 -15.04 -5.73 0.63
N ASP A 94 -16.13 -5.41 -0.10
CA ASP A 94 -16.90 -6.41 -0.83
C ASP A 94 -16.08 -7.04 -1.96
N GLU A 95 -15.38 -6.23 -2.73
CA GLU A 95 -14.52 -6.72 -3.80
C GLU A 95 -13.42 -7.63 -3.25
N PHE A 96 -12.80 -7.22 -2.15
CA PHE A 96 -11.75 -8.02 -1.52
C PHE A 96 -12.31 -9.38 -1.06
N GLU A 97 -13.46 -9.37 -0.45
CA GLU A 97 -14.12 -10.60 0.02
C GLU A 97 -14.47 -11.53 -1.13
N GLN A 98 -14.95 -10.98 -2.25
CA GLN A 98 -15.27 -11.76 -3.45
C GLN A 98 -14.03 -12.37 -4.10
N GLU A 99 -12.88 -11.69 -3.98
CA GLU A 99 -11.64 -12.09 -4.65
C GLU A 99 -10.74 -12.97 -3.76
N LYS A 100 -11.11 -13.23 -2.53
CA LYS A 100 -10.23 -13.88 -1.55
C LYS A 100 -9.81 -15.31 -1.93
N ASP A 101 -10.57 -15.96 -2.78
CA ASP A 101 -10.25 -17.32 -3.23
C ASP A 101 -9.41 -17.34 -4.50
N TYR A 102 -9.20 -16.18 -5.13
CA TYR A 102 -8.35 -16.06 -6.31
C TYR A 102 -6.89 -15.92 -5.90
N SER A 103 -6.00 -16.40 -6.75
CA SER A 103 -4.59 -16.53 -6.41
C SER A 103 -3.93 -15.22 -5.99
N PHE A 104 -4.30 -14.09 -6.62
CA PHE A 104 -3.73 -12.79 -6.29
C PHE A 104 -4.04 -12.39 -4.84
N VAL A 105 -5.32 -12.41 -4.45
CA VAL A 105 -5.72 -12.02 -3.10
C VAL A 105 -5.24 -13.05 -2.08
N ARG A 106 -5.27 -14.33 -2.45
CA ARG A 106 -4.75 -15.38 -1.57
C ARG A 106 -3.27 -15.16 -1.24
N THR A 107 -2.47 -14.80 -2.24
CA THR A 107 -1.06 -14.48 -2.04
C THR A 107 -0.90 -13.29 -1.11
N ILE A 108 -1.71 -12.24 -1.29
CA ILE A 108 -1.68 -11.08 -0.41
C ILE A 108 -2.00 -11.47 1.03
N LEU A 109 -3.00 -12.32 1.24
CA LEU A 109 -3.37 -12.77 2.59
C LEU A 109 -2.28 -13.59 3.25
N GLN A 110 -1.50 -14.34 2.48
CA GLN A 110 -0.40 -15.17 2.99
C GLN A 110 0.86 -14.37 3.25
N GLU A 111 1.22 -13.46 2.38
CA GLU A 111 2.51 -12.75 2.40
C GLU A 111 2.40 -11.31 2.85
N GLY A 112 1.22 -10.73 2.83
CA GLY A 112 1.02 -9.31 3.08
C GLY A 112 1.30 -8.91 4.51
N ARG A 113 1.75 -7.67 4.68
CA ARG A 113 1.97 -7.05 5.99
C ARG A 113 0.98 -5.89 6.11
N GLN A 114 0.10 -5.97 7.10
CA GLN A 114 -0.89 -4.92 7.32
C GLN A 114 -0.21 -3.70 7.92
N ILE A 115 -0.36 -2.57 7.25
CA ILE A 115 0.19 -1.29 7.72
C ILE A 115 -0.80 -0.62 8.67
N VAL A 116 -2.08 -0.64 8.31
CA VAL A 116 -3.14 -0.05 9.11
C VAL A 116 -4.33 -0.99 9.17
#